data_473343a9372afc0816d3550d1b189b43
#
_entry.id   473343a9372afc0816d3550d1b189b43
#
_cell.length_a   1.000
_cell.length_b   1.000
_cell.length_c   1.000
_cell.angle_alpha   90.00
_cell.angle_beta   90.00
_cell.angle_gamma   90.00
#
_symmetry.space_group_name_H-M   'P 1'
#
loop_
_entity.id
_entity.type
_entity.pdbx_description
1 polymer ?
#
loop_
_entity_poly.entity_id
_entity_poly.type
_entity_poly.pdbx_seq_one_letter_code
_entity_poly.pdbx_strand_id
1 'polypeptide(L)'
;EKYIEENLNNYSLFCFIPYMFGTTYWGVKKAKGKSVLIPCLHDEAYAYMESLKEIFELASGCIFLAKPEKNLAEKLFGLKDTKKEVIGGGLDINISRDFSGFKEKYNLKNPYVLYAGRKDKGKNIDLLVEYFKKFKERNSDNLDLVLIGGGQLEIPKEIKNCVHDLGFIDIEDKYKAYA
;
A
#
# COMPACT_ATOMS: atom_id res chain seq x y z
N GLU A 1 6.90 10.23 -22.75
CA GLU A 1 6.46 11.54 -23.24
C GLU A 1 5.94 11.44 -24.67
N LYS A 2 6.77 10.98 -25.62
CA LYS A 2 6.45 10.86 -27.04
C LYS A 2 5.12 10.14 -27.28
N TYR A 3 4.87 9.01 -26.62
CA TYR A 3 3.60 8.27 -26.76
C TYR A 3 2.38 9.14 -26.43
N ILE A 4 2.44 9.93 -25.35
CA ILE A 4 1.32 10.82 -24.95
C ILE A 4 1.10 11.89 -26.00
N GLU A 5 2.16 12.53 -26.50
CA GLU A 5 2.08 13.58 -27.52
C GLU A 5 1.45 13.07 -28.82
N GLU A 6 1.88 11.88 -29.28
CA GLU A 6 1.37 11.25 -30.50
C GLU A 6 -0.07 10.74 -30.36
N ASN A 7 -0.55 10.50 -29.15
CA ASN A 7 -1.85 9.91 -28.88
C ASN A 7 -2.84 10.81 -28.13
N LEU A 8 -2.56 12.10 -28.00
CA LEU A 8 -3.43 13.05 -27.30
C LEU A 8 -4.89 13.03 -27.79
N ASN A 9 -5.11 12.80 -29.07
CA ASN A 9 -6.44 12.79 -29.66
C ASN A 9 -7.13 11.42 -29.57
N ASN A 10 -6.38 10.37 -29.25
CA ASN A 10 -6.89 9.00 -29.15
C ASN A 10 -7.48 8.70 -27.78
N TYR A 11 -7.20 9.54 -26.76
CA TYR A 11 -7.68 9.36 -25.40
C TYR A 11 -8.44 10.57 -24.89
N SER A 12 -9.51 10.33 -24.16
CA SER A 12 -10.27 11.38 -23.48
C SER A 12 -9.52 11.90 -22.26
N LEU A 13 -8.85 11.03 -21.52
CA LEU A 13 -8.08 11.34 -20.32
C LEU A 13 -6.87 10.41 -20.20
N PHE A 14 -5.83 10.91 -19.52
CA PHE A 14 -4.67 10.15 -19.08
C PHE A 14 -4.65 10.15 -17.55
N CYS A 15 -4.62 8.96 -16.94
CA CYS A 15 -4.51 8.81 -15.49
C CYS A 15 -3.07 8.56 -15.10
N PHE A 16 -2.59 9.29 -14.10
CA PHE A 16 -1.22 9.20 -13.59
C PHE A 16 -1.22 8.81 -12.12
N ILE A 17 -0.39 7.82 -11.75
CA ILE A 17 -0.26 7.28 -10.39
C ILE A 17 1.16 6.74 -10.18
N PRO A 18 1.79 6.95 -9.02
CA PRO A 18 1.59 8.00 -8.04
C PRO A 18 2.30 9.32 -8.45
N TYR A 19 2.21 10.36 -7.61
CA TYR A 19 2.70 11.70 -7.93
C TYR A 19 4.22 11.83 -8.09
N MET A 20 4.99 11.05 -7.32
CA MET A 20 6.46 11.18 -7.20
C MET A 20 7.28 10.60 -8.36
N PHE A 21 6.66 9.91 -9.30
CA PHE A 21 7.40 9.25 -10.38
C PHE A 21 7.65 10.18 -11.57
N GLY A 22 8.85 10.06 -12.15
CA GLY A 22 9.23 10.83 -13.33
C GLY A 22 8.26 10.63 -14.51
N THR A 23 7.68 9.43 -14.67
CA THR A 23 6.63 9.15 -15.65
C THR A 23 5.38 9.99 -15.43
N THR A 24 4.96 10.19 -14.18
CA THR A 24 3.86 11.05 -13.79
C THR A 24 4.20 12.52 -14.05
N TYR A 25 5.36 12.97 -13.57
CA TYR A 25 5.82 14.35 -13.71
C TYR A 25 5.81 14.80 -15.18
N TRP A 26 6.48 14.06 -16.03
CA TRP A 26 6.55 14.40 -17.45
C TRP A 26 5.24 14.10 -18.19
N GLY A 27 4.52 13.08 -17.77
CA GLY A 27 3.25 12.70 -18.39
C GLY A 27 2.16 13.76 -18.21
N VAL A 28 1.99 14.29 -17.00
CA VAL A 28 1.02 15.35 -16.71
C VAL A 28 1.31 16.60 -17.56
N LYS A 29 2.59 16.99 -17.67
CA LYS A 29 3.03 18.13 -18.48
C LYS A 29 2.72 17.97 -19.97
N LYS A 30 2.74 16.74 -20.47
CA LYS A 30 2.45 16.43 -21.89
C LYS A 30 0.98 16.21 -22.17
N ALA A 31 0.18 15.85 -21.18
CA ALA A 31 -1.24 15.54 -21.35
C ALA A 31 -2.16 16.75 -21.59
N LYS A 32 -1.65 17.99 -21.50
CA LYS A 32 -2.28 19.23 -21.94
C LYS A 32 -3.78 19.37 -21.57
N GLY A 33 -4.10 19.35 -20.30
CA GLY A 33 -5.48 19.50 -19.84
C GLY A 33 -6.34 18.24 -19.89
N LYS A 34 -5.76 17.09 -20.26
CA LYS A 34 -6.40 15.76 -20.23
C LYS A 34 -5.80 14.84 -19.16
N SER A 35 -5.28 15.39 -18.07
CA SER A 35 -4.62 14.62 -17.02
C SER A 35 -5.47 14.53 -15.78
N VAL A 36 -5.60 13.32 -15.22
CA VAL A 36 -6.13 13.05 -13.89
C VAL A 36 -5.01 12.44 -13.05
N LEU A 37 -4.76 13.04 -11.90
CA LEU A 37 -3.74 12.60 -10.97
C LEU A 37 -4.36 11.80 -9.83
N ILE A 38 -3.84 10.60 -9.60
CA ILE A 38 -4.12 9.78 -8.42
C ILE A 38 -2.84 9.79 -7.59
N PRO A 39 -2.67 10.76 -6.68
CA PRO A 39 -1.33 11.08 -6.18
C PRO A 39 -0.75 10.04 -5.24
N CYS A 40 -1.56 9.34 -4.44
CA CYS A 40 -1.08 8.53 -3.31
C CYS A 40 -0.14 9.36 -2.41
N LEU A 41 -0.59 10.59 -2.10
CA LEU A 41 0.21 11.60 -1.40
C LEU A 41 0.33 11.26 0.09
N HIS A 42 1.56 11.30 0.59
CA HIS A 42 1.88 11.19 2.00
C HIS A 42 2.58 12.46 2.50
N ASP A 43 2.55 12.68 3.82
CA ASP A 43 3.33 13.75 4.46
C ASP A 43 4.80 13.32 4.54
N GLU A 44 5.53 13.55 3.47
CA GLU A 44 6.89 13.10 3.25
C GLU A 44 7.71 14.19 2.52
N ALA A 45 9.04 14.10 2.56
CA ALA A 45 9.93 15.13 2.02
C ALA A 45 9.65 15.49 0.55
N TYR A 46 9.29 14.50 -0.27
CA TYR A 46 8.97 14.72 -1.70
C TYR A 46 7.75 15.63 -1.89
N ALA A 47 6.75 15.56 -1.01
CA ALA A 47 5.54 16.36 -1.11
C ALA A 47 5.81 17.89 -1.05
N TYR A 48 6.93 18.28 -0.49
CA TYR A 48 7.32 19.68 -0.31
C TYR A 48 8.25 20.21 -1.42
N MET A 49 8.52 19.41 -2.45
CA MET A 49 9.32 19.84 -3.59
C MET A 49 8.49 20.73 -4.52
N GLU A 50 9.01 21.93 -4.83
CA GLU A 50 8.34 22.89 -5.72
C GLU A 50 8.06 22.31 -7.11
N SER A 51 8.96 21.45 -7.62
CA SER A 51 8.77 20.78 -8.90
C SER A 51 7.51 19.87 -8.92
N LEU A 52 7.14 19.30 -7.79
CA LEU A 52 5.95 18.43 -7.72
C LEU A 52 4.65 19.21 -7.53
N LYS A 53 4.71 20.45 -7.01
CA LYS A 53 3.56 21.34 -6.97
C LYS A 53 3.01 21.63 -8.37
N GLU A 54 3.88 21.83 -9.34
CA GLU A 54 3.52 22.12 -10.73
C GLU A 54 2.59 21.07 -11.33
N ILE A 55 2.78 19.79 -11.05
CA ILE A 55 1.93 18.73 -11.62
C ILE A 55 0.51 18.73 -11.02
N PHE A 56 0.35 19.16 -9.77
CA PHE A 56 -0.98 19.34 -9.18
C PHE A 56 -1.72 20.54 -9.77
N GLU A 57 -1.00 21.60 -10.12
CA GLU A 57 -1.54 22.79 -10.78
C GLU A 57 -1.94 22.50 -12.25
N LEU A 58 -1.15 21.68 -12.95
CA LEU A 58 -1.38 21.31 -14.34
C LEU A 58 -2.44 20.22 -14.54
N ALA A 59 -2.71 19.43 -13.50
CA ALA A 59 -3.69 18.36 -13.59
C ALA A 59 -5.10 18.90 -13.77
N SER A 60 -5.88 18.32 -14.68
CA SER A 60 -7.29 18.67 -14.91
C SER A 60 -8.19 18.23 -13.74
N GLY A 61 -7.72 17.29 -12.94
CA GLY A 61 -8.40 16.82 -11.74
C GLY A 61 -7.54 15.89 -10.92
N CYS A 62 -7.94 15.68 -9.65
CA CYS A 62 -7.28 14.79 -8.72
C CYS A 62 -8.29 13.81 -8.12
N ILE A 63 -7.91 12.55 -8.02
CA ILE A 63 -8.64 11.51 -7.31
C ILE A 63 -7.80 11.09 -6.10
N PHE A 64 -8.37 11.23 -4.91
CA PHE A 64 -7.72 10.88 -3.67
C PHE A 64 -8.24 9.54 -3.13
N LEU A 65 -7.36 8.77 -2.50
CA LEU A 65 -7.71 7.50 -1.86
C LEU A 65 -8.29 7.69 -0.46
N ALA A 66 -8.01 8.84 0.18
CA ALA A 66 -8.50 9.13 1.51
C ALA A 66 -8.71 10.64 1.74
N LYS A 67 -9.62 10.99 2.64
CA LYS A 67 -9.87 12.38 3.02
C LYS A 67 -8.64 13.10 3.61
N PRO A 68 -7.81 12.46 4.48
CA PRO A 68 -6.57 13.09 4.96
C PRO A 68 -5.59 13.42 3.82
N GLU A 69 -5.48 12.57 2.81
CA GLU A 69 -4.65 12.82 1.62
C GLU A 69 -5.13 14.06 0.87
N LYS A 70 -6.44 14.18 0.61
CA LYS A 70 -7.03 15.36 -0.02
C LYS A 70 -6.74 16.63 0.80
N ASN A 71 -6.93 16.59 2.12
CA ASN A 71 -6.68 17.73 2.99
C ASN A 71 -5.20 18.15 2.95
N LEU A 72 -4.28 17.20 2.91
CA LEU A 72 -2.85 17.47 2.78
C LEU A 72 -2.54 18.15 1.43
N ALA A 73 -3.09 17.63 0.33
CA ALA A 73 -2.92 18.19 -1.00
C ALA A 73 -3.47 19.63 -1.10
N GLU A 74 -4.64 19.89 -0.53
CA GLU A 74 -5.24 21.23 -0.48
C GLU A 74 -4.38 22.21 0.33
N LYS A 75 -3.81 21.74 1.45
CA LYS A 75 -2.90 22.53 2.29
C LYS A 75 -1.61 22.88 1.57
N LEU A 76 -0.99 21.93 0.87
CA LEU A 76 0.31 22.10 0.22
C LEU A 76 0.21 22.84 -1.12
N PHE A 77 -0.80 22.55 -1.91
CA PHE A 77 -0.88 22.96 -3.32
C PHE A 77 -2.04 23.95 -3.61
N GLY A 78 -2.90 24.19 -2.66
CA GLY A 78 -3.96 25.18 -2.77
C GLY A 78 -5.19 24.77 -3.58
N LEU A 79 -5.15 23.85 -4.45
CA LEU A 79 -6.13 23.17 -5.34
C LEU A 79 -7.57 23.75 -5.38
N LYS A 80 -7.74 25.10 -5.33
CA LYS A 80 -9.07 25.73 -5.17
C LYS A 80 -9.98 25.42 -6.37
N ASP A 81 -9.45 25.53 -7.58
CA ASP A 81 -10.18 25.40 -8.83
C ASP A 81 -10.02 24.03 -9.49
N THR A 82 -9.18 23.15 -8.93
CA THR A 82 -8.97 21.81 -9.46
C THR A 82 -10.15 20.90 -9.08
N LYS A 83 -10.71 20.18 -10.07
CA LYS A 83 -11.70 19.13 -9.81
C LYS A 83 -11.08 18.04 -8.93
N LYS A 84 -11.74 17.67 -7.84
CA LYS A 84 -11.16 16.75 -6.88
C LYS A 84 -12.21 15.95 -6.13
N GLU A 85 -11.99 14.63 -6.10
CA GLU A 85 -12.87 13.69 -5.43
C GLU A 85 -12.09 12.70 -4.54
N VAL A 86 -12.74 12.18 -3.52
CA VAL A 86 -12.22 11.08 -2.70
C VAL A 86 -13.03 9.83 -3.05
N ILE A 87 -12.40 8.87 -3.72
CA ILE A 87 -13.09 7.65 -4.18
C ILE A 87 -12.69 6.45 -3.32
N GLY A 88 -11.46 6.45 -2.79
CA GLY A 88 -10.90 5.30 -2.08
C GLY A 88 -10.25 4.28 -3.01
N GLY A 89 -9.75 3.19 -2.43
CA GLY A 89 -9.22 2.03 -3.15
C GLY A 89 -10.32 1.01 -3.42
N GLY A 90 -10.34 0.46 -4.62
CA GLY A 90 -11.22 -0.68 -4.94
C GLY A 90 -10.72 -1.97 -4.30
N LEU A 91 -11.65 -2.80 -3.87
CA LEU A 91 -11.37 -4.17 -3.41
C LEU A 91 -12.15 -5.15 -4.28
N ASP A 92 -11.47 -6.23 -4.66
CA ASP A 92 -12.18 -7.38 -5.24
C ASP A 92 -12.85 -8.16 -4.11
N ILE A 93 -14.18 -8.19 -4.14
CA ILE A 93 -15.01 -8.90 -3.15
C ILE A 93 -15.47 -10.29 -3.63
N ASN A 94 -15.10 -10.69 -4.85
CA ASN A 94 -15.40 -11.99 -5.42
C ASN A 94 -14.42 -13.05 -4.92
N ILE A 95 -14.35 -13.20 -3.59
CA ILE A 95 -13.53 -14.21 -2.91
C ILE A 95 -14.40 -15.37 -2.45
N SER A 96 -13.81 -16.57 -2.46
CA SER A 96 -14.43 -17.73 -1.83
C SER A 96 -14.75 -17.42 -0.36
N ARG A 97 -15.94 -17.79 0.08
CA ARG A 97 -16.34 -17.68 1.49
C ARG A 97 -15.97 -18.94 2.30
N ASP A 98 -15.28 -19.90 1.68
CA ASP A 98 -14.70 -21.02 2.39
C ASP A 98 -13.33 -20.63 2.95
N PHE A 99 -13.30 -20.31 4.23
CA PHE A 99 -12.10 -19.92 4.96
C PHE A 99 -11.45 -21.08 5.72
N SER A 100 -11.95 -22.30 5.52
CA SER A 100 -11.43 -23.52 6.18
C SER A 100 -10.07 -23.95 5.62
N GLY A 101 -9.37 -24.79 6.39
CA GLY A 101 -8.20 -25.53 5.93
C GLY A 101 -6.87 -24.76 5.98
N PHE A 102 -6.83 -23.47 6.35
CA PHE A 102 -5.58 -22.73 6.40
C PHE A 102 -4.62 -23.26 7.48
N LYS A 103 -5.13 -23.48 8.69
CA LYS A 103 -4.32 -24.01 9.80
C LYS A 103 -3.78 -25.39 9.49
N GLU A 104 -4.59 -26.24 8.91
CA GLU A 104 -4.24 -27.60 8.51
C GLU A 104 -3.16 -27.58 7.42
N LYS A 105 -3.34 -26.78 6.38
CA LYS A 105 -2.38 -26.65 5.27
C LYS A 105 -0.99 -26.21 5.73
N TYR A 106 -0.94 -25.26 6.66
CA TYR A 106 0.31 -24.71 7.15
C TYR A 106 0.75 -25.27 8.51
N ASN A 107 0.09 -26.32 8.98
CA ASN A 107 0.44 -27.05 10.22
C ASN A 107 0.44 -26.14 11.48
N LEU A 108 -0.47 -25.18 11.52
CA LEU A 108 -0.62 -24.22 12.62
C LEU A 108 -1.52 -24.81 13.71
N LYS A 109 -0.96 -25.12 14.85
CA LYS A 109 -1.68 -25.80 15.96
C LYS A 109 -2.34 -24.81 16.92
N ASN A 110 -1.77 -23.63 17.04
CA ASN A 110 -2.17 -22.63 18.02
C ASN A 110 -3.01 -21.50 17.36
N PRO A 111 -3.72 -20.71 18.15
CA PRO A 111 -4.16 -19.38 17.73
C PRO A 111 -2.97 -18.54 17.26
N TYR A 112 -3.19 -17.62 16.34
CA TYR A 112 -2.09 -16.80 15.83
C TYR A 112 -2.47 -15.34 15.65
N VAL A 113 -1.46 -14.49 15.70
CA VAL A 113 -1.49 -13.11 15.19
C VAL A 113 -0.91 -13.11 13.78
N LEU A 114 -1.60 -12.48 12.84
CA LEU A 114 -1.19 -12.44 11.44
C LEU A 114 -0.55 -11.10 11.08
N TYR A 115 0.60 -11.17 10.43
CA TYR A 115 1.17 -10.06 9.65
C TYR A 115 1.15 -10.42 8.17
N ALA A 116 0.55 -9.57 7.34
CA ALA A 116 0.54 -9.73 5.89
C ALA A 116 1.09 -8.48 5.21
N GLY A 117 2.31 -8.57 4.71
CA GLY A 117 2.99 -7.44 4.09
C GLY A 117 4.46 -7.75 3.74
N ARG A 118 5.14 -6.80 3.12
CA ARG A 118 6.58 -6.91 2.88
C ARG A 118 7.33 -6.86 4.21
N LYS A 119 8.28 -7.76 4.37
CA LYS A 119 9.16 -7.83 5.53
C LYS A 119 10.39 -6.94 5.30
N ASP A 120 10.19 -5.64 5.41
CA ASP A 120 11.24 -4.63 5.28
C ASP A 120 11.19 -3.61 6.43
N LYS A 121 12.28 -2.86 6.60
CA LYS A 121 12.43 -1.85 7.68
C LYS A 121 11.34 -0.77 7.61
N GLY A 122 10.88 -0.41 6.41
CA GLY A 122 9.81 0.58 6.22
C GLY A 122 8.46 0.13 6.76
N LYS A 123 8.28 -1.18 7.00
CA LYS A 123 7.08 -1.77 7.61
C LYS A 123 7.23 -2.07 9.10
N ASN A 124 8.36 -1.71 9.72
CA ASN A 124 8.64 -1.93 11.13
C ASN A 124 8.48 -3.40 11.58
N ILE A 125 8.77 -4.35 10.68
CA ILE A 125 8.60 -5.77 10.98
C ILE A 125 9.53 -6.24 12.09
N ASP A 126 10.74 -5.69 12.17
CA ASP A 126 11.71 -5.99 13.23
C ASP A 126 11.13 -5.62 14.60
N LEU A 127 10.45 -4.47 14.69
CA LEU A 127 9.79 -4.00 15.89
C LEU A 127 8.62 -4.91 16.30
N LEU A 128 7.84 -5.41 15.32
CA LEU A 128 6.78 -6.39 15.57
C LEU A 128 7.36 -7.66 16.21
N VAL A 129 8.45 -8.18 15.65
CA VAL A 129 9.11 -9.40 16.17
C VAL A 129 9.66 -9.17 17.59
N GLU A 130 10.25 -8.00 17.84
CA GLU A 130 10.73 -7.63 19.20
C GLU A 130 9.56 -7.56 20.19
N TYR A 131 8.45 -6.95 19.82
CA TYR A 131 7.26 -6.88 20.68
C TYR A 131 6.65 -8.26 20.92
N PHE A 132 6.59 -9.10 19.89
CA PHE A 132 6.11 -10.46 20.03
C PHE A 132 7.02 -11.29 20.97
N LYS A 133 8.35 -11.14 20.86
CA LYS A 133 9.30 -11.75 21.79
C LYS A 133 9.02 -11.30 23.23
N LYS A 134 8.91 -9.99 23.49
CA LYS A 134 8.58 -9.47 24.82
C LYS A 134 7.22 -9.95 25.34
N PHE A 135 6.23 -10.11 24.44
CA PHE A 135 4.95 -10.70 24.80
C PHE A 135 5.11 -12.14 25.28
N LYS A 136 5.86 -12.97 24.54
CA LYS A 136 6.12 -14.38 24.92
C LYS A 136 6.92 -14.53 26.21
N GLU A 137 7.83 -13.61 26.50
CA GLU A 137 8.57 -13.58 27.76
C GLU A 137 7.67 -13.31 28.97
N ARG A 138 6.58 -12.58 28.80
CA ARG A 138 5.65 -12.17 29.86
C ARG A 138 4.41 -13.04 29.99
N ASN A 139 4.12 -13.82 28.95
CA ASN A 139 2.89 -14.61 28.87
C ASN A 139 3.23 -16.04 28.43
N SER A 140 2.61 -17.00 29.09
CA SER A 140 2.72 -18.42 28.73
C SER A 140 1.67 -18.90 27.72
N ASP A 141 0.96 -17.97 27.07
CA ASP A 141 -0.10 -18.29 26.13
C ASP A 141 0.43 -19.02 24.89
N ASN A 142 -0.34 -20.00 24.42
CA ASN A 142 -0.07 -20.70 23.16
C ASN A 142 -0.50 -19.84 21.97
N LEU A 143 0.15 -18.70 21.77
CA LEU A 143 -0.09 -17.79 20.64
C LEU A 143 1.10 -17.83 19.71
N ASP A 144 0.86 -17.99 18.42
CA ASP A 144 1.86 -17.98 17.38
C ASP A 144 1.84 -16.65 16.60
N LEU A 145 2.93 -16.33 15.89
CA LEU A 145 3.00 -15.23 14.94
C LEU A 145 3.16 -15.82 13.53
N VAL A 146 2.23 -15.53 12.66
CA VAL A 146 2.25 -15.94 11.25
C VAL A 146 2.60 -14.73 10.39
N LEU A 147 3.61 -14.89 9.54
CA LEU A 147 4.13 -13.86 8.65
C LEU A 147 3.89 -14.26 7.19
N ILE A 148 3.20 -13.41 6.43
CA ILE A 148 2.92 -13.60 5.01
C ILE A 148 3.49 -12.43 4.21
N GLY A 149 4.16 -12.73 3.11
CA GLY A 149 4.73 -11.75 2.19
C GLY A 149 6.22 -11.90 1.98
N GLY A 150 6.76 -11.13 1.05
CA GLY A 150 8.18 -11.19 0.69
C GLY A 150 9.10 -10.42 1.62
N GLY A 151 10.38 -10.70 1.51
CA GLY A 151 11.46 -10.15 2.31
C GLY A 151 12.11 -11.21 3.19
N GLN A 152 13.28 -10.88 3.73
CA GLN A 152 14.00 -11.71 4.69
C GLN A 152 13.91 -11.07 6.07
N LEU A 153 13.79 -11.90 7.10
CA LEU A 153 13.69 -11.47 8.47
C LEU A 153 14.47 -12.46 9.37
N GLU A 154 15.28 -11.92 10.25
CA GLU A 154 15.94 -12.73 11.28
C GLU A 154 14.98 -12.92 12.45
N ILE A 155 14.65 -14.17 12.74
CA ILE A 155 13.77 -14.53 13.85
C ILE A 155 14.66 -14.96 15.03
N PRO A 156 14.54 -14.31 16.21
CA PRO A 156 15.26 -14.69 17.41
C PRO A 156 15.03 -16.16 17.77
N LYS A 157 16.10 -16.84 18.21
CA LYS A 157 16.05 -18.28 18.51
C LYS A 157 15.00 -18.62 19.58
N GLU A 158 14.78 -17.72 20.52
CA GLU A 158 13.88 -17.88 21.66
C GLU A 158 12.40 -18.03 21.26
N ILE A 159 12.03 -17.46 20.12
CA ILE A 159 10.64 -17.48 19.62
C ILE A 159 10.49 -18.22 18.28
N LYS A 160 11.57 -18.84 17.80
CA LYS A 160 11.58 -19.50 16.50
C LYS A 160 10.53 -20.61 16.35
N ASN A 161 10.17 -21.25 17.44
CA ASN A 161 9.17 -22.32 17.47
C ASN A 161 7.71 -21.83 17.43
N CYS A 162 7.48 -20.55 17.61
CA CYS A 162 6.14 -19.93 17.59
C CYS A 162 6.02 -18.79 16.55
N VAL A 163 6.99 -18.67 15.63
CA VAL A 163 6.94 -17.76 14.49
C VAL A 163 6.98 -18.55 13.19
N HIS A 164 5.95 -18.43 12.37
CA HIS A 164 5.79 -19.13 11.09
C HIS A 164 5.92 -18.16 9.95
N ASP A 165 7.08 -18.13 9.28
CA ASP A 165 7.27 -17.34 8.07
C ASP A 165 6.88 -18.16 6.83
N LEU A 166 5.71 -17.86 6.28
CA LEU A 166 5.13 -18.58 5.15
C LEU A 166 5.57 -18.01 3.78
N GLY A 167 6.27 -16.87 3.78
CA GLY A 167 6.65 -16.22 2.54
C GLY A 167 5.45 -15.73 1.71
N PHE A 168 5.59 -15.78 0.38
CA PHE A 168 4.45 -15.53 -0.51
C PHE A 168 3.54 -16.75 -0.53
N ILE A 169 2.26 -16.52 -0.31
CA ILE A 169 1.20 -17.51 -0.46
C ILE A 169 0.21 -17.04 -1.53
N ASP A 170 -0.61 -17.92 -2.05
CA ASP A 170 -1.65 -17.55 -3.00
C ASP A 170 -2.74 -16.66 -2.36
N ILE A 171 -3.54 -16.02 -3.21
CA ILE A 171 -4.54 -15.05 -2.76
C ILE A 171 -5.66 -15.70 -1.95
N GLU A 172 -6.03 -16.94 -2.28
CA GLU A 172 -7.08 -17.68 -1.57
C GLU A 172 -6.62 -18.02 -0.16
N ASP A 173 -5.41 -18.54 0.00
CA ASP A 173 -4.82 -18.82 1.30
C ASP A 173 -4.65 -17.56 2.15
N LYS A 174 -4.30 -16.44 1.51
CA LYS A 174 -4.21 -15.15 2.19
C LYS A 174 -5.57 -14.74 2.79
N TYR A 175 -6.68 -14.95 2.06
CA TYR A 175 -8.00 -14.65 2.58
C TYR A 175 -8.41 -15.63 3.70
N LYS A 176 -8.07 -16.92 3.57
CA LYS A 176 -8.27 -17.89 4.64
C LYS A 176 -7.48 -17.57 5.91
N ALA A 177 -6.31 -16.96 5.76
CA ALA A 177 -5.49 -16.54 6.90
C ALA A 177 -6.10 -15.38 7.70
N TYR A 178 -6.96 -14.56 7.10
CA TYR A 178 -7.64 -13.43 7.75
C TYR A 178 -8.89 -13.86 8.54
N ALA A 179 -9.43 -15.02 8.30
CA ALA A 179 -10.65 -15.54 8.92
C ALA A 179 -10.34 -16.35 10.19
#